data_b9e7a11bd6906aed99eb3a9c14c227ea
#
_entry.id   b9e7a11bd6906aed99eb3a9c14c227ea
#
_cell.length_a   1.000
_cell.length_b   1.000
_cell.length_c   1.000
_cell.angle_alpha   90.00
_cell.angle_beta   90.00
_cell.angle_gamma   90.00
#
_symmetry.space_group_name_H-M   'P 1'
#
loop_
_entity.id
_entity.type
_entity.pdbx_description
1 polymer ?
#
loop_
_entity_poly.entity_id
_entity_poly.type
_entity_poly.pdbx_seq_one_letter_code
_entity_poly.pdbx_strand_id
1 'polypeptide(L)'
;MNIPDMTTCIALLQQYDILPNVLQHSLQVQKVASAIAKNLNGSASINQDLVSAAALLHDITKSRALKTGEKHDISGKELLESLGYPEIADIVGQHVFLRNTSPNSPLTEADIVYYADKRVMHNEIVTVEERIQDLLKRYGTTPERYNKILENKDIILIVEQKLARHLTKPIEKIIQSLKA
;
A
#
# COMPACT_ATOMS: atom_id res chain seq x y z
N MET A 1 -0.71 -18.34 11.06
CA MET A 1 -0.71 -16.92 10.67
C MET A 1 -1.64 -16.16 11.62
N ASN A 2 -1.11 -15.16 12.32
CA ASN A 2 -1.89 -14.30 13.21
C ASN A 2 -2.19 -12.99 12.47
N ILE A 3 -3.46 -12.77 12.08
CA ILE A 3 -3.87 -11.56 11.36
C ILE A 3 -4.82 -10.79 12.27
N PRO A 4 -4.47 -9.55 12.67
CA PRO A 4 -5.36 -8.72 13.48
C PRO A 4 -6.58 -8.29 12.68
N ASP A 5 -7.74 -8.28 13.30
CA ASP A 5 -8.94 -7.72 12.70
C ASP A 5 -8.87 -6.18 12.62
N MET A 6 -9.84 -5.58 11.95
CA MET A 6 -9.88 -4.13 11.73
C MET A 6 -9.86 -3.35 13.06
N THR A 7 -10.56 -3.84 14.08
CA THR A 7 -10.62 -3.20 15.40
C THR A 7 -9.24 -3.19 16.05
N THR A 8 -8.56 -4.32 16.02
CA THR A 8 -7.19 -4.46 16.54
C THR A 8 -6.20 -3.58 15.76
N CYS A 9 -6.30 -3.52 14.42
CA CYS A 9 -5.46 -2.65 13.61
C CYS A 9 -5.65 -1.17 13.99
N ILE A 10 -6.89 -0.71 14.17
CA ILE A 10 -7.18 0.67 14.57
C ILE A 10 -6.65 0.95 15.98
N ALA A 11 -6.79 0.02 16.93
CA ALA A 11 -6.23 0.16 18.26
C ALA A 11 -4.69 0.27 18.24
N LEU A 12 -4.02 -0.52 17.40
CA LEU A 12 -2.58 -0.39 17.18
C LEU A 12 -2.19 0.99 16.62
N LEU A 13 -2.89 1.47 15.59
CA LEU A 13 -2.65 2.79 15.03
C LEU A 13 -2.79 3.90 16.08
N GLN A 14 -3.80 3.80 16.97
CA GLN A 14 -3.99 4.73 18.08
C GLN A 14 -2.87 4.61 19.12
N GLN A 15 -2.46 3.39 19.48
CA GLN A 15 -1.38 3.13 20.43
C GLN A 15 -0.04 3.73 19.97
N TYR A 16 0.20 3.81 18.67
CA TYR A 16 1.41 4.37 18.08
C TYR A 16 1.23 5.82 17.61
N ASP A 17 0.26 6.55 18.16
CA ASP A 17 0.05 8.00 17.96
C ASP A 17 -0.01 8.41 16.49
N ILE A 18 -0.74 7.63 15.68
CA ILE A 18 -0.89 7.96 14.26
C ILE A 18 -1.61 9.31 14.08
N LEU A 19 -1.08 10.18 13.26
CA LEU A 19 -1.71 11.46 12.94
C LEU A 19 -3.04 11.26 12.21
N PRO A 20 -4.07 12.09 12.48
CA PRO A 20 -5.40 11.94 11.88
C PRO A 20 -5.40 11.86 10.34
N ASN A 21 -4.56 12.65 9.68
CA ASN A 21 -4.43 12.62 8.22
C ASN A 21 -3.78 11.33 7.71
N VAL A 22 -2.86 10.74 8.45
CA VAL A 22 -2.24 9.44 8.10
C VAL A 22 -3.24 8.31 8.33
N LEU A 23 -4.03 8.37 9.42
CA LEU A 23 -5.12 7.41 9.64
C LEU A 23 -6.15 7.45 8.49
N GLN A 24 -6.59 8.64 8.06
CA GLN A 24 -7.52 8.78 6.94
C GLN A 24 -6.92 8.22 5.63
N HIS A 25 -5.63 8.44 5.40
CA HIS A 25 -4.92 7.82 4.28
C HIS A 25 -4.96 6.29 4.37
N SER A 26 -4.58 5.71 5.51
CA SER A 26 -4.55 4.25 5.71
C SER A 26 -5.93 3.60 5.54
N LEU A 27 -6.99 4.24 6.02
CA LEU A 27 -8.37 3.79 5.82
C LEU A 27 -8.75 3.79 4.33
N GLN A 28 -8.36 4.82 3.60
CA GLN A 28 -8.64 4.89 2.16
C GLN A 28 -7.82 3.87 1.36
N VAL A 29 -6.55 3.65 1.72
CA VAL A 29 -5.71 2.60 1.12
C VAL A 29 -6.32 1.23 1.37
N GLN A 30 -6.77 0.95 2.60
CA GLN A 30 -7.46 -0.30 2.95
C GLN A 30 -8.73 -0.51 2.13
N LYS A 31 -9.54 0.54 1.94
CA LYS A 31 -10.76 0.49 1.10
C LYS A 31 -10.42 0.10 -0.34
N VAL A 32 -9.39 0.70 -0.92
CA VAL A 32 -8.93 0.38 -2.29
C VAL A 32 -8.36 -1.03 -2.37
N ALA A 33 -7.46 -1.42 -1.46
CA ALA A 33 -6.84 -2.73 -1.44
C ALA A 33 -7.87 -3.85 -1.28
N SER A 34 -8.83 -3.69 -0.37
CA SER A 34 -9.91 -4.65 -0.15
C SER A 34 -10.84 -4.77 -1.36
N ALA A 35 -11.13 -3.67 -2.05
CA ALA A 35 -11.94 -3.70 -3.26
C ALA A 35 -11.22 -4.46 -4.39
N ILE A 36 -9.91 -4.27 -4.55
CA ILE A 36 -9.10 -5.02 -5.51
C ILE A 36 -9.15 -6.52 -5.16
N ALA A 37 -8.82 -6.88 -3.92
CA ALA A 37 -8.78 -8.27 -3.47
C ALA A 37 -10.13 -9.00 -3.64
N LYS A 38 -11.25 -8.34 -3.35
CA LYS A 38 -12.61 -8.89 -3.54
C LYS A 38 -13.02 -9.10 -5.00
N ASN A 39 -12.37 -8.42 -5.93
CA ASN A 39 -12.68 -8.54 -7.36
C ASN A 39 -11.69 -9.45 -8.11
N LEU A 40 -10.86 -10.22 -7.41
CA LEU A 40 -10.03 -11.25 -8.03
C LEU A 40 -10.88 -12.43 -8.53
N ASN A 41 -10.45 -13.02 -9.62
CA ASN A 41 -11.14 -14.14 -10.30
C ASN A 41 -10.82 -15.54 -9.72
N GLY A 42 -10.09 -15.59 -8.59
CA GLY A 42 -9.70 -16.83 -7.93
C GLY A 42 -8.48 -17.54 -8.53
N SER A 43 -7.87 -17.00 -9.59
CA SER A 43 -6.66 -17.60 -10.19
C SER A 43 -5.37 -17.29 -9.42
N ALA A 44 -5.41 -16.36 -8.47
CA ALA A 44 -4.33 -16.07 -7.52
C ALA A 44 -4.77 -16.43 -6.10
N SER A 45 -3.88 -17.06 -5.34
CA SER A 45 -4.13 -17.37 -3.92
C SER A 45 -3.77 -16.15 -3.08
N ILE A 46 -4.75 -15.29 -2.79
CA ILE A 46 -4.60 -14.04 -2.03
C ILE A 46 -5.42 -14.13 -0.74
N ASN A 47 -4.78 -13.87 0.39
CA ASN A 47 -5.45 -13.74 1.68
C ASN A 47 -6.00 -12.31 1.85
N GLN A 48 -7.32 -12.16 1.74
CA GLN A 48 -7.98 -10.84 1.79
C GLN A 48 -7.87 -10.18 3.18
N ASP A 49 -7.84 -10.94 4.27
CA ASP A 49 -7.68 -10.41 5.61
C ASP A 49 -6.25 -9.87 5.81
N LEU A 50 -5.25 -10.57 5.27
CA LEU A 50 -3.86 -10.11 5.27
C LEU A 50 -3.69 -8.82 4.47
N VAL A 51 -4.29 -8.73 3.27
CA VAL A 51 -4.31 -7.50 2.46
C VAL A 51 -4.94 -6.34 3.24
N SER A 52 -6.08 -6.58 3.90
CA SER A 52 -6.81 -5.55 4.65
C SER A 52 -5.99 -5.04 5.85
N ALA A 53 -5.43 -5.95 6.65
CA ALA A 53 -4.62 -5.60 7.82
C ALA A 53 -3.32 -4.89 7.42
N ALA A 54 -2.61 -5.39 6.40
CA ALA A 54 -1.39 -4.77 5.92
C ALA A 54 -1.64 -3.38 5.32
N ALA A 55 -2.74 -3.19 4.58
CA ALA A 55 -3.13 -1.88 4.06
C ALA A 55 -3.46 -0.86 5.16
N LEU A 56 -4.09 -1.29 6.26
CA LEU A 56 -4.33 -0.41 7.42
C LEU A 56 -3.02 -0.03 8.13
N LEU A 57 -2.10 -0.98 8.27
CA LEU A 57 -0.90 -0.83 9.08
C LEU A 57 0.33 -0.35 8.29
N HIS A 58 0.23 -0.15 6.96
CA HIS A 58 1.41 0.13 6.12
C HIS A 58 2.19 1.37 6.57
N ASP A 59 1.52 2.36 7.09
CA ASP A 59 2.08 3.64 7.54
C ASP A 59 2.11 3.77 9.09
N ILE A 60 2.06 2.67 9.86
CA ILE A 60 1.95 2.66 11.33
C ILE A 60 3.02 3.50 12.04
N THR A 61 4.23 3.61 11.49
CA THR A 61 5.32 4.43 12.04
C THR A 61 5.48 5.79 11.33
N LYS A 62 4.61 6.13 10.36
CA LYS A 62 4.75 7.34 9.55
C LYS A 62 4.78 8.62 10.37
N SER A 63 3.93 8.72 11.38
CA SER A 63 3.85 9.90 12.25
C SER A 63 5.14 10.12 13.05
N ARG A 64 5.78 9.03 13.49
CA ARG A 64 7.10 9.06 14.14
C ARG A 64 8.18 9.41 13.13
N ALA A 65 8.17 8.81 11.97
CA ALA A 65 9.14 9.03 10.89
C ALA A 65 9.19 10.50 10.43
N LEU A 66 8.05 11.20 10.42
CA LEU A 66 8.01 12.64 10.11
C LEU A 66 8.78 13.50 11.12
N LYS A 67 8.95 13.03 12.36
CA LYS A 67 9.70 13.74 13.42
C LYS A 67 11.17 13.32 13.47
N THR A 68 11.45 12.04 13.22
CA THR A 68 12.80 11.44 13.42
C THR A 68 13.62 11.37 12.13
N GLY A 69 12.98 11.42 10.96
CA GLY A 69 13.64 11.20 9.67
C GLY A 69 13.94 9.73 9.36
N GLU A 70 13.48 8.78 10.18
CA GLU A 70 13.63 7.35 9.92
C GLU A 70 12.82 6.91 8.68
N LYS A 71 13.19 5.76 8.10
CA LYS A 71 12.43 5.16 7.00
C LYS A 71 11.25 4.37 7.58
N HIS A 72 10.03 4.89 7.39
CA HIS A 72 8.81 4.31 7.98
C HIS A 72 8.45 2.92 7.46
N ASP A 73 8.86 2.54 6.26
CA ASP A 73 8.73 1.18 5.73
C ASP A 73 9.59 0.19 6.52
N ILE A 74 10.83 0.57 6.87
CA ILE A 74 11.75 -0.26 7.65
C ILE A 74 11.30 -0.31 9.11
N SER A 75 11.10 0.83 9.75
CA SER A 75 10.69 0.87 11.15
C SER A 75 9.29 0.30 11.39
N GLY A 76 8.39 0.41 10.40
CA GLY A 76 7.07 -0.23 10.43
C GLY A 76 7.18 -1.76 10.38
N LYS A 77 8.05 -2.28 9.51
CA LYS A 77 8.36 -3.71 9.44
C LYS A 77 8.89 -4.22 10.78
N GLU A 78 9.93 -3.60 11.32
CA GLU A 78 10.55 -4.00 12.59
C GLU A 78 9.56 -3.98 13.76
N LEU A 79 8.71 -2.95 13.83
CA LEU A 79 7.66 -2.85 14.83
C LEU A 79 6.68 -4.01 14.72
N LEU A 80 6.15 -4.29 13.54
CA LEU A 80 5.16 -5.36 13.33
C LEU A 80 5.73 -6.74 13.56
N GLU A 81 7.02 -6.98 13.25
CA GLU A 81 7.73 -8.20 13.63
C GLU A 81 7.78 -8.36 15.15
N SER A 82 8.11 -7.29 15.88
CA SER A 82 8.18 -7.31 17.35
C SER A 82 6.81 -7.54 18.01
N LEU A 83 5.74 -7.16 17.32
CA LEU A 83 4.35 -7.38 17.77
C LEU A 83 3.80 -8.77 17.40
N GLY A 84 4.58 -9.62 16.72
CA GLY A 84 4.18 -10.97 16.32
C GLY A 84 3.33 -11.04 15.05
N TYR A 85 3.48 -10.07 14.13
CA TYR A 85 2.81 -10.02 12.84
C TYR A 85 3.80 -10.07 11.66
N PRO A 86 4.63 -11.12 11.53
CA PRO A 86 5.73 -11.15 10.55
C PRO A 86 5.25 -11.09 9.10
N GLU A 87 4.09 -11.66 8.75
CA GLU A 87 3.55 -11.64 7.39
C GLU A 87 3.11 -10.23 6.98
N ILE A 88 2.48 -9.49 7.91
CA ILE A 88 2.12 -8.08 7.70
C ILE A 88 3.38 -7.23 7.60
N ALA A 89 4.35 -7.49 8.46
CA ALA A 89 5.63 -6.79 8.48
C ALA A 89 6.37 -6.89 7.14
N ASP A 90 6.37 -8.09 6.51
CA ASP A 90 6.99 -8.26 5.20
C ASP A 90 6.31 -7.42 4.11
N ILE A 91 4.98 -7.34 4.11
CA ILE A 91 4.22 -6.49 3.18
C ILE A 91 4.52 -5.01 3.46
N VAL A 92 4.46 -4.59 4.71
CA VAL A 92 4.72 -3.21 5.13
C VAL A 92 6.13 -2.76 4.76
N GLY A 93 7.14 -3.63 4.89
CA GLY A 93 8.51 -3.35 4.46
C GLY A 93 8.70 -3.21 2.94
N GLN A 94 7.64 -3.38 2.15
CA GLN A 94 7.68 -3.32 0.68
C GLN A 94 6.77 -2.23 0.09
N HIS A 95 5.97 -1.54 0.90
CA HIS A 95 4.98 -0.59 0.36
C HIS A 95 5.59 0.67 -0.27
N VAL A 96 6.81 1.05 0.10
CA VAL A 96 7.56 2.15 -0.54
C VAL A 96 8.30 1.67 -1.78
N PHE A 97 9.00 0.53 -1.66
CA PHE A 97 9.75 -0.12 -2.74
C PHE A 97 9.42 -1.60 -2.79
N LEU A 98 8.66 -1.99 -3.80
CA LEU A 98 8.28 -3.37 -4.02
C LEU A 98 9.47 -4.18 -4.51
N ARG A 99 9.71 -5.36 -3.89
CA ARG A 99 10.81 -6.25 -4.22
C ARG A 99 10.37 -7.36 -5.17
N ASN A 100 11.27 -7.79 -6.03
CA ASN A 100 11.13 -9.02 -6.84
C ASN A 100 9.85 -9.07 -7.71
N THR A 101 9.34 -7.90 -8.15
CA THR A 101 8.19 -7.88 -9.05
C THR A 101 8.64 -7.87 -10.51
N SER A 102 7.94 -8.63 -11.33
CA SER A 102 8.07 -8.64 -12.79
C SER A 102 6.71 -8.95 -13.42
N PRO A 103 6.52 -8.67 -14.71
CA PRO A 103 5.25 -8.94 -15.37
C PRO A 103 4.79 -10.41 -15.24
N ASN A 104 5.71 -11.35 -15.11
CA ASN A 104 5.41 -12.80 -15.07
C ASN A 104 5.50 -13.40 -13.66
N SER A 105 5.90 -12.62 -12.63
CA SER A 105 5.89 -13.12 -11.27
C SER A 105 4.44 -13.29 -10.75
N PRO A 106 4.20 -14.22 -9.81
CA PRO A 106 2.88 -14.39 -9.21
C PRO A 106 2.36 -13.09 -8.59
N LEU A 107 1.05 -12.88 -8.58
CA LEU A 107 0.41 -11.81 -7.82
C LEU A 107 0.50 -12.12 -6.32
N THR A 108 0.85 -11.13 -5.52
CA THR A 108 1.00 -11.23 -4.06
C THR A 108 0.16 -10.17 -3.34
N GLU A 109 -0.04 -10.34 -2.03
CA GLU A 109 -0.67 -9.35 -1.16
C GLU A 109 0.12 -8.03 -1.14
N ALA A 110 1.46 -8.11 -1.19
CA ALA A 110 2.34 -6.94 -1.26
C ALA A 110 2.11 -6.12 -2.54
N ASP A 111 1.89 -6.76 -3.69
CA ASP A 111 1.53 -6.07 -4.94
C ASP A 111 0.24 -5.25 -4.77
N ILE A 112 -0.77 -5.84 -4.13
CA ILE A 112 -2.08 -5.20 -3.94
C ILE A 112 -1.97 -4.00 -3.01
N VAL A 113 -1.31 -4.14 -1.87
CA VAL A 113 -1.13 -3.06 -0.89
C VAL A 113 -0.28 -1.94 -1.49
N TYR A 114 0.83 -2.29 -2.15
CA TYR A 114 1.69 -1.34 -2.85
C TYR A 114 0.92 -0.53 -3.89
N TYR A 115 0.13 -1.19 -4.76
CA TYR A 115 -0.67 -0.52 -5.78
C TYR A 115 -1.75 0.36 -5.17
N ALA A 116 -2.45 -0.13 -4.14
CA ALA A 116 -3.51 0.63 -3.46
C ALA A 116 -2.99 1.93 -2.84
N ASP A 117 -1.80 1.92 -2.20
CA ASP A 117 -1.16 3.13 -1.70
C ASP A 117 -0.88 4.15 -2.82
N LYS A 118 -0.47 3.68 -4.02
CA LYS A 118 -0.21 4.57 -5.15
C LYS A 118 -1.49 5.08 -5.85
N ARG A 119 -2.65 4.58 -5.46
CA ARG A 119 -3.96 5.07 -5.92
C ARG A 119 -4.64 6.02 -4.92
N VAL A 120 -3.94 6.36 -3.82
CA VAL A 120 -4.44 7.29 -2.79
C VAL A 120 -3.43 8.42 -2.57
N MET A 121 -3.92 9.66 -2.65
CA MET A 121 -3.18 10.88 -2.33
C MET A 121 -3.89 11.59 -1.18
N HIS A 122 -3.22 11.72 -0.03
CA HIS A 122 -3.86 12.11 1.23
C HIS A 122 -4.98 11.13 1.60
N ASN A 123 -6.25 11.51 1.43
CA ASN A 123 -7.43 10.67 1.62
C ASN A 123 -8.28 10.54 0.35
N GLU A 124 -7.78 11.00 -0.81
CA GLU A 124 -8.47 10.97 -2.08
C GLU A 124 -7.96 9.87 -2.99
N ILE A 125 -8.88 9.21 -3.70
CA ILE A 125 -8.52 8.24 -4.73
C ILE A 125 -8.14 9.01 -6.01
N VAL A 126 -6.93 8.74 -6.50
CA VAL A 126 -6.35 9.43 -7.66
C VAL A 126 -5.90 8.42 -8.73
N THR A 127 -5.56 8.92 -9.91
CA THR A 127 -4.87 8.14 -10.93
C THR A 127 -3.40 7.94 -10.57
N VAL A 128 -2.77 6.94 -11.17
CA VAL A 128 -1.30 6.73 -11.03
C VAL A 128 -0.55 7.99 -11.48
N GLU A 129 -0.98 8.62 -12.58
CA GLU A 129 -0.33 9.82 -13.10
C GLU A 129 -0.40 10.99 -12.10
N GLU A 130 -1.58 11.28 -11.55
CA GLU A 130 -1.75 12.33 -10.51
C GLU A 130 -0.86 12.06 -9.30
N ARG A 131 -0.77 10.79 -8.87
CA ARG A 131 0.09 10.40 -7.75
C ARG A 131 1.56 10.61 -8.04
N ILE A 132 2.03 10.25 -9.24
CA ILE A 132 3.43 10.43 -9.65
C ILE A 132 3.77 11.92 -9.73
N GLN A 133 2.90 12.75 -10.29
CA GLN A 133 3.11 14.21 -10.36
C GLN A 133 3.21 14.83 -8.95
N ASP A 134 2.36 14.42 -8.02
CA ASP A 134 2.44 14.86 -6.62
C ASP A 134 3.77 14.43 -5.96
N LEU A 135 4.19 13.18 -6.16
CA LEU A 135 5.46 12.69 -5.62
C LEU A 135 6.67 13.42 -6.20
N LEU A 136 6.69 13.69 -7.51
CA LEU A 136 7.73 14.45 -8.16
C LEU A 136 7.81 15.88 -7.63
N LYS A 137 6.66 16.53 -7.46
CA LYS A 137 6.59 17.89 -6.92
C LYS A 137 7.10 17.97 -5.47
N ARG A 138 6.78 17.01 -4.63
CA ARG A 138 7.14 17.02 -3.20
C ARG A 138 8.53 16.48 -2.90
N TYR A 139 8.96 15.47 -3.63
CA TYR A 139 10.15 14.70 -3.30
C TYR A 139 11.20 14.64 -4.42
N GLY A 140 10.86 15.02 -5.66
CA GLY A 140 11.76 15.03 -6.81
C GLY A 140 12.79 16.17 -6.81
N THR A 141 13.33 16.53 -5.64
CA THR A 141 14.18 17.70 -5.41
C THR A 141 15.64 17.50 -5.88
N THR A 142 16.05 16.28 -6.20
CA THR A 142 17.36 15.96 -6.77
C THR A 142 17.18 15.03 -7.99
N PRO A 143 18.11 15.00 -8.95
CA PRO A 143 18.04 14.08 -10.09
C PRO A 143 17.86 12.62 -9.68
N GLU A 144 18.55 12.18 -8.62
CA GLU A 144 18.44 10.80 -8.12
C GLU A 144 17.05 10.49 -7.58
N ARG A 145 16.46 11.39 -6.79
CA ARG A 145 15.10 11.22 -6.25
C ARG A 145 14.06 11.27 -7.37
N TYR A 146 14.24 12.17 -8.33
CA TYR A 146 13.38 12.27 -9.51
C TYR A 146 13.38 10.97 -10.30
N ASN A 147 14.56 10.43 -10.63
CA ASN A 147 14.69 9.16 -11.35
C ASN A 147 14.09 7.98 -10.59
N LYS A 148 14.32 7.89 -9.27
CA LYS A 148 13.70 6.85 -8.43
C LYS A 148 12.17 6.89 -8.45
N ILE A 149 11.57 8.06 -8.50
CA ILE A 149 10.11 8.20 -8.61
C ILE A 149 9.63 7.71 -9.98
N LEU A 150 10.37 7.98 -11.06
CA LEU A 150 10.02 7.47 -12.39
C LEU A 150 10.19 5.95 -12.50
N GLU A 151 11.28 5.39 -11.96
CA GLU A 151 11.47 3.93 -11.85
C GLU A 151 10.31 3.29 -11.07
N ASN A 152 9.85 3.95 -10.01
CA ASN A 152 8.70 3.49 -9.24
C ASN A 152 7.40 3.51 -10.06
N LYS A 153 7.24 4.44 -10.99
CA LYS A 153 6.12 4.46 -11.95
C LYS A 153 6.10 3.19 -12.79
N ASP A 154 7.24 2.76 -13.31
CA ASP A 154 7.34 1.54 -14.11
C ASP A 154 6.92 0.31 -13.30
N ILE A 155 7.33 0.23 -12.04
CA ILE A 155 6.92 -0.84 -11.11
C ILE A 155 5.40 -0.82 -10.89
N ILE A 156 4.79 0.36 -10.70
CA ILE A 156 3.33 0.50 -10.55
C ILE A 156 2.60 -0.04 -11.78
N LEU A 157 3.08 0.28 -12.98
CA LEU A 157 2.49 -0.21 -14.23
C LEU A 157 2.65 -1.73 -14.41
N ILE A 158 3.77 -2.31 -13.98
CA ILE A 158 3.95 -3.77 -13.93
C ILE A 158 2.92 -4.41 -13.01
N VAL A 159 2.72 -3.86 -11.82
CA VAL A 159 1.71 -4.37 -10.87
C VAL A 159 0.30 -4.23 -11.43
N GLU A 160 -0.01 -3.12 -12.09
CA GLU A 160 -1.30 -2.93 -12.75
C GLU A 160 -1.57 -3.99 -13.82
N GLN A 161 -0.57 -4.33 -14.63
CA GLN A 161 -0.66 -5.41 -15.60
C GLN A 161 -0.86 -6.78 -14.94
N LYS A 162 -0.18 -7.05 -13.81
CA LYS A 162 -0.40 -8.28 -13.03
C LYS A 162 -1.84 -8.34 -12.53
N LEU A 163 -2.33 -7.27 -11.92
CA LEU A 163 -3.70 -7.17 -11.43
C LEU A 163 -4.73 -7.41 -12.55
N ALA A 164 -4.53 -6.79 -13.72
CA ALA A 164 -5.44 -6.92 -14.85
C ALA A 164 -5.68 -8.38 -15.31
N ARG A 165 -4.71 -9.28 -15.11
CA ARG A 165 -4.84 -10.71 -15.45
C ARG A 165 -5.69 -11.50 -14.45
N HIS A 166 -5.79 -11.00 -13.23
CA HIS A 166 -6.45 -11.68 -12.11
C HIS A 166 -7.76 -11.00 -11.69
N LEU A 167 -8.14 -9.87 -12.29
CA LEU A 167 -9.38 -9.18 -11.97
C LEU A 167 -10.55 -9.63 -12.84
N THR A 168 -11.74 -9.62 -12.24
CA THR A 168 -13.01 -9.94 -12.93
C THR A 168 -13.52 -8.80 -13.82
N LYS A 169 -13.00 -7.57 -13.62
CA LYS A 169 -13.35 -6.36 -14.38
C LYS A 169 -12.18 -5.36 -14.36
N PRO A 170 -12.14 -4.39 -15.29
CA PRO A 170 -11.07 -3.40 -15.34
C PRO A 170 -10.89 -2.68 -13.99
N ILE A 171 -9.63 -2.49 -13.59
CA ILE A 171 -9.28 -1.91 -12.29
C ILE A 171 -9.88 -0.50 -12.10
N GLU A 172 -9.95 0.31 -13.15
CA GLU A 172 -10.55 1.63 -13.09
C GLU A 172 -12.04 1.58 -12.76
N LYS A 173 -12.79 0.57 -13.22
CA LYS A 173 -14.20 0.37 -12.83
C LYS A 173 -14.35 0.02 -11.36
N ILE A 174 -13.42 -0.79 -10.82
CA ILE A 174 -13.40 -1.12 -9.39
C ILE A 174 -13.17 0.15 -8.58
N ILE A 175 -12.16 0.91 -8.94
CA ILE A 175 -11.75 2.11 -8.21
C ILE A 175 -12.79 3.23 -8.32
N GLN A 176 -13.37 3.44 -9.49
CA GLN A 176 -14.44 4.43 -9.69
C GLN A 176 -15.67 4.15 -8.81
N SER A 177 -16.01 2.86 -8.61
CA SER A 177 -17.14 2.50 -7.73
C SER A 177 -16.93 2.85 -6.26
N LEU A 178 -15.72 3.22 -5.85
CA LEU A 178 -15.40 3.66 -4.49
C LEU A 178 -15.53 5.17 -4.29
N LYS A 179 -15.66 5.94 -5.38
CA LYS A 179 -15.80 7.41 -5.34
C LYS A 179 -17.28 7.86 -5.26
N ALA A 180 -18.21 6.90 -5.40
CA ALA A 180 -19.65 7.15 -5.39
C ALA A 180 -20.23 7.33 -3.98
#